data_300890f9f283f249df092b8bc6793fff
#
_entry.id   300890f9f283f249df092b8bc6793fff
#
_cell.length_a   1.000
_cell.length_b   1.000
_cell.length_c   1.000
_cell.angle_alpha   90.00
_cell.angle_beta   90.00
_cell.angle_gamma   90.00
#
_symmetry.space_group_name_H-M   'P 1'
#
loop_
_entity.id
_entity.type
_entity.pdbx_description
1 polymer ?
#
loop_
_entity_poly.entity_id
_entity_poly.type
_entity_poly.pdbx_seq_one_letter_code
_entity_poly.pdbx_strand_id
1 'polypeptide(L)'
;VVDTPTFRDLPTIPDRRVAVRPTTAGLAAVRRHDPWLFDGSIASASPDDLSAGAVAVVFDDRRRVAGVGLWDPSSPIRVRILHAGGSCDVGEDLWRQRLNEALARRSSLVTTSDTDAWRWVHGENDGLPALIIDRY
;
A
#
# COMPACT_ATOMS: atom_id res chain seq x y z
N VAL A 1 34.17 -4.75 -3.89
CA VAL A 1 33.28 -3.57 -3.89
C VAL A 1 31.89 -4.10 -4.15
N VAL A 2 31.04 -4.10 -3.12
CA VAL A 2 29.63 -4.43 -3.30
C VAL A 2 28.99 -3.23 -3.95
N ASP A 3 28.54 -3.41 -5.19
CA ASP A 3 27.80 -2.39 -5.93
C ASP A 3 26.51 -2.08 -5.15
N THR A 4 26.38 -0.89 -4.61
CA THR A 4 25.18 -0.48 -3.88
C THR A 4 24.06 -0.33 -4.91
N PRO A 5 22.96 -1.12 -4.84
CA PRO A 5 21.89 -0.98 -5.79
C PRO A 5 21.36 0.44 -5.75
N THR A 6 21.30 1.08 -6.89
CA THR A 6 20.72 2.42 -7.03
C THR A 6 19.22 2.31 -7.26
N PHE A 7 18.46 3.36 -6.91
CA PHE A 7 17.01 3.42 -7.17
C PHE A 7 16.63 3.22 -8.66
N ARG A 8 17.61 3.30 -9.56
CA ARG A 8 17.44 3.05 -11.00
C ARG A 8 17.23 1.58 -11.34
N ASP A 9 17.62 0.68 -10.45
CA ASP A 9 17.55 -0.78 -10.64
C ASP A 9 16.26 -1.38 -10.06
N LEU A 10 15.36 -0.56 -9.52
CA LEU A 10 14.07 -1.02 -9.03
C LEU A 10 13.14 -1.34 -10.20
N PRO A 11 12.34 -2.42 -10.10
CA PRO A 11 11.35 -2.74 -11.10
C PRO A 11 10.37 -1.57 -11.30
N THR A 12 10.15 -1.19 -12.54
CA THR A 12 9.14 -0.19 -12.88
C THR A 12 7.75 -0.74 -12.58
N ILE A 13 6.91 0.03 -11.89
CA ILE A 13 5.50 -0.32 -11.71
C ILE A 13 4.85 -0.33 -13.10
N PRO A 14 4.18 -1.42 -13.51
CA PRO A 14 3.51 -1.46 -14.80
C PRO A 14 2.46 -0.34 -14.92
N ASP A 15 2.36 0.31 -16.08
CA ASP A 15 1.30 1.29 -16.36
C ASP A 15 -0.11 0.68 -16.30
N ARG A 16 -0.22 -0.64 -16.48
CA ARG A 16 -1.49 -1.37 -16.39
C ARG A 16 -1.93 -1.48 -14.95
N ARG A 17 -3.20 -1.16 -14.72
CA ARG A 17 -3.85 -1.20 -13.41
C ARG A 17 -4.93 -2.27 -13.39
N VAL A 18 -5.14 -2.87 -12.23
CA VAL A 18 -6.23 -3.82 -12.00
C VAL A 18 -7.48 -3.05 -11.57
N ALA A 19 -8.55 -3.15 -12.35
CA ALA A 19 -9.86 -2.65 -11.93
C ALA A 19 -10.54 -3.70 -11.04
N VAL A 20 -10.76 -3.36 -9.77
CA VAL A 20 -11.33 -4.26 -8.77
C VAL A 20 -12.75 -3.82 -8.41
N ARG A 21 -13.69 -4.78 -8.46
CA ARG A 21 -15.06 -4.62 -7.94
C ARG A 21 -15.22 -5.49 -6.69
N PRO A 22 -15.31 -4.89 -5.51
CA PRO A 22 -15.53 -5.64 -4.28
C PRO A 22 -16.99 -6.13 -4.19
N THR A 23 -17.22 -7.11 -3.34
CA THR A 23 -18.56 -7.42 -2.83
C THR A 23 -19.10 -6.26 -1.98
N THR A 24 -20.36 -6.28 -1.61
CA THR A 24 -20.95 -5.27 -0.69
C THR A 24 -20.17 -5.19 0.63
N ALA A 25 -19.81 -6.35 1.19
CA ALA A 25 -19.01 -6.41 2.42
C ALA A 25 -17.59 -5.87 2.21
N GLY A 26 -16.96 -6.20 1.07
CA GLY A 26 -15.65 -5.68 0.70
C GLY A 26 -15.65 -4.16 0.51
N LEU A 27 -16.66 -3.60 -0.13
CA LEU A 27 -16.82 -2.16 -0.29
C LEU A 27 -17.00 -1.46 1.07
N ALA A 28 -17.79 -2.06 1.96
CA ALA A 28 -17.96 -1.55 3.32
C ALA A 28 -16.62 -1.55 4.10
N ALA A 29 -15.79 -2.58 3.93
CA ALA A 29 -14.46 -2.65 4.53
C ALA A 29 -13.55 -1.51 4.02
N VAL A 30 -13.49 -1.29 2.70
CA VAL A 30 -12.73 -0.17 2.12
C VAL A 30 -13.19 1.18 2.68
N ARG A 31 -14.50 1.40 2.80
CA ARG A 31 -15.07 2.63 3.35
C ARG A 31 -14.77 2.85 4.84
N ARG A 32 -14.55 1.77 5.59
CA ARG A 32 -14.08 1.83 6.99
C ARG A 32 -12.56 2.02 7.11
N HIS A 33 -11.86 2.16 6.00
CA HIS A 33 -10.40 2.24 5.94
C HIS A 33 -9.69 0.96 6.41
N ASP A 34 -10.34 -0.21 6.23
CA ASP A 34 -9.65 -1.48 6.46
C ASP A 34 -8.45 -1.58 5.50
N PRO A 35 -7.26 -1.95 5.97
CA PRO A 35 -6.06 -1.94 5.13
C PRO A 35 -6.02 -3.10 4.13
N TRP A 36 -6.89 -4.10 4.29
CA TRP A 36 -6.87 -5.33 3.52
C TRP A 36 -8.20 -5.64 2.86
N LEU A 37 -8.14 -5.96 1.58
CA LEU A 37 -9.27 -6.52 0.84
C LEU A 37 -8.94 -7.96 0.49
N PHE A 38 -9.65 -8.90 1.11
CA PHE A 38 -9.42 -10.32 0.93
C PHE A 38 -10.03 -10.83 -0.38
N ASP A 39 -9.52 -11.95 -0.87
CA ASP A 39 -9.99 -12.61 -2.10
C ASP A 39 -11.51 -12.82 -2.08
N GLY A 40 -12.06 -13.39 -1.02
CA GLY A 40 -13.50 -13.61 -0.86
C GLY A 40 -14.35 -12.33 -0.78
N SER A 41 -13.73 -11.17 -0.68
CA SER A 41 -14.37 -9.85 -0.68
C SER A 41 -14.34 -9.17 -2.05
N ILE A 42 -13.85 -9.86 -3.10
CA ILE A 42 -13.76 -9.37 -4.46
C ILE A 42 -14.76 -10.11 -5.33
N ALA A 43 -15.65 -9.37 -5.99
CA ALA A 43 -16.62 -9.91 -6.93
C ALA A 43 -15.98 -10.11 -8.32
N SER A 44 -15.13 -9.20 -8.75
CA SER A 44 -14.36 -9.31 -10.00
C SER A 44 -13.14 -8.42 -10.00
N ALA A 45 -12.11 -8.83 -10.76
CA ALA A 45 -10.92 -8.06 -11.04
C ALA A 45 -10.54 -8.20 -12.52
N SER A 46 -10.03 -7.15 -13.15
CA SER A 46 -9.64 -7.16 -14.56
C SER A 46 -8.58 -6.10 -14.87
N PRO A 47 -7.47 -6.45 -15.53
CA PRO A 47 -7.01 -7.82 -15.72
C PRO A 47 -6.58 -8.42 -14.37
N ASP A 48 -6.73 -9.73 -14.19
CA ASP A 48 -6.39 -10.42 -12.94
C ASP A 48 -5.02 -11.14 -12.99
N ASP A 49 -4.38 -11.10 -14.16
CA ASP A 49 -3.11 -11.75 -14.47
C ASP A 49 -1.87 -10.88 -14.18
N LEU A 50 -2.07 -9.67 -13.67
CA LEU A 50 -0.94 -8.79 -13.34
C LEU A 50 -0.21 -9.31 -12.10
N SER A 51 1.12 -9.14 -12.11
CA SER A 51 1.99 -9.56 -11.01
C SER A 51 1.74 -8.76 -9.73
N ALA A 52 2.18 -9.32 -8.61
CA ALA A 52 2.15 -8.67 -7.31
C ALA A 52 2.83 -7.29 -7.37
N GLY A 53 2.24 -6.31 -6.71
CA GLY A 53 2.70 -4.92 -6.71
C GLY A 53 2.06 -4.04 -7.77
N ALA A 54 1.27 -4.58 -8.71
CA ALA A 54 0.48 -3.77 -9.63
C ALA A 54 -0.52 -2.91 -8.87
N VAL A 55 -0.82 -1.71 -9.40
CA VAL A 55 -1.80 -0.81 -8.78
C VAL A 55 -3.20 -1.33 -9.03
N ALA A 56 -3.95 -1.54 -7.95
CA ALA A 56 -5.38 -1.87 -7.97
C ALA A 56 -6.22 -0.62 -7.75
N VAL A 57 -7.21 -0.40 -8.61
CA VAL A 57 -8.21 0.65 -8.45
C VAL A 57 -9.53 0.00 -8.08
N VAL A 58 -10.01 0.28 -6.88
CA VAL A 58 -11.26 -0.28 -6.35
C VAL A 58 -12.42 0.64 -6.69
N PHE A 59 -13.44 0.09 -7.35
CA PHE A 59 -14.61 0.84 -7.77
C PHE A 59 -15.84 0.50 -6.92
N ASP A 60 -16.66 1.50 -6.64
CA ASP A 60 -17.97 1.28 -6.04
C ASP A 60 -19.02 0.81 -7.09
N ASP A 61 -20.24 0.55 -6.62
CA ASP A 61 -21.39 0.12 -7.44
C ASP A 61 -21.83 1.18 -8.47
N ARG A 62 -21.44 2.45 -8.27
CA ARG A 62 -21.68 3.56 -9.20
C ARG A 62 -20.47 3.84 -10.12
N ARG A 63 -19.51 2.93 -10.17
CA ARG A 63 -18.25 3.07 -10.94
C ARG A 63 -17.37 4.26 -10.54
N ARG A 64 -17.51 4.75 -9.30
CA ARG A 64 -16.61 5.77 -8.76
C ARG A 64 -15.47 5.08 -8.03
N VAL A 65 -14.30 5.70 -8.02
CA VAL A 65 -13.15 5.17 -7.29
C VAL A 65 -13.44 5.24 -5.78
N ALA A 66 -13.44 4.10 -5.13
CA ALA A 66 -13.60 3.95 -3.68
C ALA A 66 -12.25 3.85 -2.97
N GLY A 67 -11.20 3.43 -3.66
CA GLY A 67 -9.87 3.33 -3.11
C GLY A 67 -8.84 2.86 -4.11
N VAL A 68 -7.57 2.94 -3.71
CA VAL A 68 -6.41 2.50 -4.49
C VAL A 68 -5.51 1.67 -3.60
N GLY A 69 -4.91 0.62 -4.13
CA GLY A 69 -4.04 -0.27 -3.38
C GLY A 69 -3.04 -1.04 -4.25
N LEU A 70 -2.36 -1.98 -3.63
CA LEU A 70 -1.44 -2.90 -4.29
C LEU A 70 -2.09 -4.26 -4.46
N TRP A 71 -2.07 -4.75 -5.70
CA TRP A 71 -2.59 -6.05 -6.09
C TRP A 71 -1.61 -7.18 -5.78
N ASP A 72 -2.13 -8.31 -5.32
CA ASP A 72 -1.37 -9.55 -5.19
C ASP A 72 -2.25 -10.75 -5.56
N PRO A 73 -2.08 -11.34 -6.77
CA PRO A 73 -2.90 -12.45 -7.24
C PRO A 73 -2.67 -13.75 -6.47
N SER A 74 -1.56 -13.87 -5.75
CA SER A 74 -1.16 -15.10 -5.05
C SER A 74 -1.48 -15.07 -3.56
N SER A 75 -1.85 -13.92 -3.00
CA SER A 75 -2.13 -13.74 -1.58
C SER A 75 -3.63 -13.83 -1.27
N PRO A 76 -4.03 -14.39 -0.12
CA PRO A 76 -5.39 -14.24 0.41
C PRO A 76 -5.78 -12.77 0.62
N ILE A 77 -4.82 -11.91 0.97
CA ILE A 77 -4.97 -10.45 0.98
C ILE A 77 -4.74 -9.96 -0.46
N ARG A 78 -5.79 -9.93 -1.23
CA ARG A 78 -5.74 -9.66 -2.67
C ARG A 78 -5.39 -8.22 -3.00
N VAL A 79 -5.84 -7.27 -2.18
CA VAL A 79 -5.46 -5.85 -2.30
C VAL A 79 -5.07 -5.31 -0.94
N ARG A 80 -3.89 -4.71 -0.86
CA ARG A 80 -3.45 -3.90 0.28
C ARG A 80 -3.80 -2.45 -0.01
N ILE A 81 -4.79 -1.92 0.70
CA ILE A 81 -5.33 -0.58 0.47
C ILE A 81 -4.29 0.46 0.89
N LEU A 82 -3.92 1.32 -0.04
CA LEU A 82 -3.05 2.47 0.20
C LEU A 82 -3.86 3.73 0.51
N HIS A 83 -4.99 3.90 -0.15
CA HIS A 83 -5.84 5.07 0.00
C HIS A 83 -7.30 4.67 -0.13
N ALA A 84 -8.16 5.18 0.74
CA ALA A 84 -9.61 5.01 0.68
C ALA A 84 -10.31 6.38 0.56
N GLY A 85 -11.46 6.39 -0.11
CA GLY A 85 -12.26 7.62 -0.28
C GLY A 85 -11.98 8.39 -1.57
N GLY A 86 -11.38 7.77 -2.58
CA GLY A 86 -11.17 8.39 -3.88
C GLY A 86 -9.93 7.90 -4.61
N SER A 87 -9.51 8.65 -5.61
CA SER A 87 -8.28 8.37 -6.38
C SER A 87 -7.04 8.86 -5.62
N CYS A 88 -5.93 8.19 -5.87
CA CYS A 88 -4.62 8.56 -5.35
C CYS A 88 -3.56 8.15 -6.38
N ASP A 89 -2.61 9.01 -6.62
CA ASP A 89 -1.43 8.65 -7.39
C ASP A 89 -0.47 7.84 -6.53
N VAL A 90 -0.14 6.64 -7.03
CA VAL A 90 0.84 5.76 -6.38
C VAL A 90 2.21 6.05 -7.00
N GLY A 91 2.99 6.88 -6.35
CA GLY A 91 4.28 7.32 -6.84
C GLY A 91 5.19 7.83 -5.74
N GLU A 92 6.30 8.42 -6.13
CA GLU A 92 7.35 8.86 -5.21
C GLU A 92 6.84 9.82 -4.13
N ASP A 93 5.95 10.74 -4.47
CA ASP A 93 5.42 11.72 -3.53
C ASP A 93 4.61 11.07 -2.41
N LEU A 94 3.78 10.07 -2.74
CA LEU A 94 3.04 9.29 -1.75
C LEU A 94 3.99 8.58 -0.78
N TRP A 95 5.03 7.94 -1.30
CA TRP A 95 6.00 7.21 -0.48
C TRP A 95 6.80 8.15 0.40
N ARG A 96 7.27 9.25 -0.14
CA ARG A 96 7.99 10.29 0.59
C ARG A 96 7.16 10.87 1.72
N GLN A 97 5.91 11.20 1.45
CA GLN A 97 4.98 11.71 2.46
C GLN A 97 4.84 10.71 3.61
N ARG A 98 4.57 9.44 3.33
CA ARG A 98 4.36 8.41 4.35
C ARG A 98 5.60 8.09 5.16
N LEU A 99 6.77 8.07 4.53
CA LEU A 99 8.04 7.93 5.23
C LEU A 99 8.28 9.08 6.21
N ASN A 100 7.98 10.31 5.81
CA ASN A 100 8.10 11.47 6.67
C ASN A 100 7.08 11.45 7.82
N GLU A 101 5.84 11.05 7.56
CA GLU A 101 4.81 10.89 8.60
C GLU A 101 5.20 9.80 9.60
N ALA A 102 5.74 8.68 9.14
CA ALA A 102 6.24 7.61 10.00
C ALA A 102 7.38 8.10 10.89
N LEU A 103 8.31 8.89 10.35
CA LEU A 103 9.40 9.50 11.10
C LEU A 103 8.88 10.49 12.15
N ALA A 104 7.94 11.36 11.76
CA ALA A 104 7.35 12.36 12.65
C ALA A 104 6.64 11.71 13.85
N ARG A 105 5.91 10.61 13.65
CA ARG A 105 5.28 9.84 14.74
C ARG A 105 6.28 9.30 15.77
N ARG A 106 7.53 9.12 15.39
CA ARG A 106 8.62 8.58 16.23
C ARG A 106 9.61 9.62 16.71
N SER A 107 9.34 10.89 16.48
CA SER A 107 10.25 11.99 16.82
C SER A 107 10.63 12.01 18.30
N SER A 108 9.70 11.67 19.21
CA SER A 108 9.99 11.56 20.64
C SER A 108 10.98 10.44 20.98
N LEU A 109 10.92 9.31 20.29
CA LEU A 109 11.88 8.22 20.49
C LEU A 109 13.28 8.60 20.06
N VAL A 110 13.39 9.39 18.97
CA VAL A 110 14.68 9.85 18.43
C VAL A 110 15.34 10.87 19.36
N THR A 111 14.56 11.71 20.05
CA THR A 111 15.06 12.86 20.82
C THR A 111 15.23 12.60 22.32
N THR A 112 14.52 11.61 22.88
CA THR A 112 14.44 11.41 24.34
C THR A 112 14.88 10.04 24.81
N SER A 113 15.19 9.12 23.90
CA SER A 113 15.56 7.74 24.21
C SER A 113 17.08 7.56 24.21
N ASP A 114 17.60 6.80 25.15
CA ASP A 114 18.99 6.32 25.16
C ASP A 114 19.22 5.18 24.16
N THR A 115 18.22 4.86 23.34
CA THR A 115 18.33 3.83 22.31
C THR A 115 18.67 4.45 20.96
N ASP A 116 19.59 3.87 20.27
CA ASP A 116 20.02 4.22 18.90
C ASP A 116 19.43 3.28 17.84
N ALA A 117 18.72 2.24 18.27
CA ALA A 117 18.02 1.29 17.39
C ALA A 117 16.49 1.35 17.56
N TRP A 118 15.76 1.59 16.47
CA TRP A 118 14.30 1.69 16.51
C TRP A 118 13.67 1.41 15.14
N ARG A 119 12.39 1.02 15.16
CA ARG A 119 11.63 0.78 13.93
C ARG A 119 11.08 2.07 13.36
N TRP A 120 11.56 2.45 12.18
CA TRP A 120 11.08 3.62 11.45
C TRP A 120 9.74 3.36 10.78
N VAL A 121 9.60 2.24 10.05
CA VAL A 121 8.37 1.87 9.35
C VAL A 121 7.88 0.52 9.82
N HIS A 122 6.60 0.42 10.09
CA HIS A 122 5.92 -0.79 10.53
C HIS A 122 4.70 -1.09 9.64
N GLY A 123 4.94 -1.39 8.38
CA GLY A 123 3.94 -1.88 7.44
C GLY A 123 2.71 -1.01 7.32
N GLU A 124 1.57 -1.65 7.36
CA GLU A 124 0.25 -1.04 7.25
C GLU A 124 -0.03 0.03 8.31
N ASN A 125 0.54 -0.08 9.51
CA ASN A 125 0.39 0.92 10.57
C ASN A 125 0.94 2.29 10.17
N ASP A 126 1.90 2.31 9.24
CA ASP A 126 2.48 3.53 8.69
C ASP A 126 2.00 3.81 7.27
N GLY A 127 0.99 3.06 6.79
CA GLY A 127 0.45 3.18 5.45
C GLY A 127 1.43 2.75 4.34
N LEU A 128 2.43 1.93 4.70
CA LEU A 128 3.45 1.39 3.80
C LEU A 128 3.38 -0.15 3.80
N PRO A 129 2.37 -0.75 3.15
CA PRO A 129 2.12 -2.18 3.23
C PRO A 129 3.34 -3.00 2.87
N ALA A 130 3.56 -4.07 3.63
CA ALA A 130 4.67 -5.02 3.44
C ALA A 130 6.08 -4.43 3.62
N LEU A 131 6.24 -3.18 4.08
CA LEU A 131 7.52 -2.53 4.31
C LEU A 131 7.84 -2.45 5.80
N ILE A 132 9.02 -2.93 6.19
CA ILE A 132 9.59 -2.76 7.53
C ILE A 132 10.96 -2.10 7.36
N ILE A 133 11.18 -1.00 8.06
CA ILE A 133 12.48 -0.31 8.09
C ILE A 133 12.89 -0.15 9.54
N ASP A 134 14.02 -0.73 9.89
CA ASP A 134 14.67 -0.56 11.18
C ASP A 134 15.93 0.30 11.02
N ARG A 135 16.18 1.14 12.00
CA ARG A 135 17.41 1.96 12.11
C ARG A 135 18.23 1.45 13.27
N TYR A 136 19.53 1.35 13.06
CA TYR A 136 20.58 0.97 14.03
C TYR A 136 21.62 2.04 14.16
#